data_4d77010719c067e597111401b192028d
#
_entry.id   4d77010719c067e597111401b192028d
#
_cell.length_a   1.000
_cell.length_b   1.000
_cell.length_c   1.000
_cell.angle_alpha   90.00
_cell.angle_beta   90.00
_cell.angle_gamma   90.00
#
_symmetry.space_group_name_H-M   'P 1'
#
loop_
_entity.id
_entity.type
_entity.pdbx_description
1 polymer ?
#
loop_
_entity_poly.entity_id
_entity_poly.type
_entity_poly.pdbx_seq_one_letter_code
_entity_poly.pdbx_strand_id
1 'polypeptide(L)'
;MRKWSLASDYIRHFALYTEGGIYMDTDVKVFRPFDEFLSWDFFSSVEYHPTYFLSQGIHQIDDAGVVRRDGDIVAGLGLLAALIASKKANPFIKECLDYYGSRHFIQEDGSLYVDVINPGIMAMLATKYGFRYKDEDQLLDGNMMVYSSSIFAGDPATRSKESYSMHYCDGSWREKTLKTRMKD
;
A
#
# COMPACT_ATOMS: atom_id res chain seq x y z
N MET A 1 2.64 17.76 17.57
CA MET A 1 2.56 16.29 17.55
C MET A 1 3.41 15.78 16.40
N ARG A 2 4.35 14.84 16.61
CA ARG A 2 5.22 14.34 15.53
C ARG A 2 4.49 13.23 14.78
N LYS A 3 4.00 13.49 13.59
CA LYS A 3 3.30 12.51 12.70
C LYS A 3 4.30 11.87 11.72
N TRP A 4 5.20 11.05 12.26
CA TRP A 4 6.25 10.38 11.47
C TRP A 4 5.71 9.47 10.36
N SER A 5 4.50 8.92 10.52
CA SER A 5 3.87 8.06 9.51
C SER A 5 3.67 8.75 8.17
N LEU A 6 3.20 10.01 8.17
CA LEU A 6 3.00 10.77 6.93
C LEU A 6 4.33 11.11 6.25
N ALA A 7 5.38 11.42 7.05
CA ALA A 7 6.72 11.61 6.51
C ALA A 7 7.29 10.31 5.96
N SER A 8 7.00 9.16 6.59
CA SER A 8 7.47 7.86 6.12
C SER A 8 6.91 7.47 4.76
N ASP A 9 5.70 7.91 4.41
CA ASP A 9 5.12 7.65 3.09
C ASP A 9 5.94 8.28 1.96
N TYR A 10 6.41 9.52 2.14
CA TYR A 10 7.32 10.14 1.19
C TYR A 10 8.71 9.48 1.21
N ILE A 11 9.27 9.27 2.42
CA ILE A 11 10.64 8.77 2.59
C ILE A 11 10.81 7.38 1.99
N ARG A 12 9.83 6.47 2.13
CA ARG A 12 9.90 5.12 1.54
C ARG A 12 9.98 5.16 0.02
N HIS A 13 9.20 6.01 -0.63
CA HIS A 13 9.26 6.17 -2.08
C HIS A 13 10.54 6.86 -2.53
N PHE A 14 11.03 7.86 -1.77
CA PHE A 14 12.30 8.52 -2.07
C PHE A 14 13.47 7.54 -1.99
N ALA A 15 13.55 6.72 -0.95
CA ALA A 15 14.59 5.72 -0.79
C ALA A 15 14.54 4.68 -1.91
N LEU A 16 13.35 4.14 -2.24
CA LEU A 16 13.18 3.19 -3.32
C LEU A 16 13.52 3.78 -4.70
N TYR A 17 13.19 5.04 -4.95
CA TYR A 17 13.54 5.69 -6.21
C TYR A 17 15.04 5.92 -6.35
N THR A 18 15.71 6.37 -5.27
CA THR A 18 17.14 6.73 -5.30
C THR A 18 18.05 5.54 -5.20
N GLU A 19 17.69 4.52 -4.42
CA GLU A 19 18.56 3.37 -4.14
C GLU A 19 18.01 2.05 -4.70
N GLY A 20 16.70 1.91 -4.86
CA GLY A 20 16.04 0.64 -5.09
C GLY A 20 16.03 -0.24 -3.85
N GLY A 21 15.68 -1.51 -4.02
CA GLY A 21 15.69 -2.50 -2.94
C GLY A 21 14.28 -2.83 -2.42
N ILE A 22 14.23 -3.33 -1.20
CA ILE A 22 12.98 -3.73 -0.54
C ILE A 22 12.77 -2.86 0.69
N TYR A 23 11.71 -2.06 0.70
CA TYR A 23 11.23 -1.35 1.88
C TYR A 23 10.30 -2.24 2.68
N MET A 24 10.46 -2.22 3.99
CA MET A 24 9.53 -2.87 4.92
C MET A 24 9.26 -1.96 6.12
N ASP A 25 8.01 -1.91 6.57
CA ASP A 25 7.67 -1.30 7.86
C ASP A 25 8.26 -2.13 9.01
N THR A 26 8.52 -1.50 10.15
CA THR A 26 9.18 -2.14 11.30
C THR A 26 8.35 -3.24 11.97
N ASP A 27 7.06 -3.27 11.71
CA ASP A 27 6.10 -4.27 12.18
C ASP A 27 5.74 -5.31 11.10
N VAL A 28 6.59 -5.46 10.07
CA VAL A 28 6.53 -6.58 9.11
C VAL A 28 7.40 -7.73 9.59
N LYS A 29 6.81 -8.92 9.70
CA LYS A 29 7.53 -10.17 9.96
C LYS A 29 7.72 -10.95 8.68
N VAL A 30 8.97 -11.30 8.36
CA VAL A 30 9.36 -12.14 7.22
C VAL A 30 9.41 -13.60 7.65
N PHE A 31 8.83 -14.50 6.85
CA PHE A 31 8.81 -15.96 7.08
C PHE A 31 9.67 -16.72 6.08
N ARG A 32 9.85 -16.19 4.87
CA ARG A 32 10.59 -16.81 3.76
C ARG A 32 11.41 -15.76 3.02
N PRO A 33 12.54 -16.14 2.39
CA PRO A 33 13.33 -15.22 1.54
C PRO A 33 12.51 -14.73 0.34
N PHE A 34 12.87 -13.56 -0.19
CA PHE A 34 12.18 -12.93 -1.32
C PHE A 34 12.89 -13.14 -2.66
N ASP A 35 13.85 -14.06 -2.74
CA ASP A 35 14.73 -14.24 -3.91
C ASP A 35 13.97 -14.48 -5.21
N GLU A 36 12.88 -15.23 -5.16
CA GLU A 36 12.06 -15.55 -6.33
C GLU A 36 11.33 -14.35 -6.93
N PHE A 37 11.16 -13.26 -6.16
CA PHE A 37 10.49 -12.04 -6.59
C PHE A 37 11.45 -10.99 -7.19
N LEU A 38 12.77 -11.15 -7.04
CA LEU A 38 13.76 -10.13 -7.38
C LEU A 38 13.94 -9.90 -8.89
N SER A 39 13.34 -10.71 -9.74
CA SER A 39 13.35 -10.53 -11.20
C SER A 39 12.44 -9.37 -11.65
N TRP A 40 11.46 -8.99 -10.84
CA TRP A 40 10.55 -7.89 -11.15
C TRP A 40 11.20 -6.51 -10.98
N ASP A 41 10.77 -5.54 -11.75
CA ASP A 41 11.22 -4.15 -11.61
C ASP A 41 10.50 -3.45 -10.45
N PHE A 42 9.32 -3.94 -10.12
CA PHE A 42 8.54 -3.59 -8.94
C PHE A 42 7.74 -4.81 -8.48
N PHE A 43 7.65 -5.01 -7.17
CA PHE A 43 6.64 -5.91 -6.62
C PHE A 43 6.11 -5.44 -5.27
N SER A 44 4.86 -5.78 -5.03
CA SER A 44 4.15 -5.68 -3.77
C SER A 44 2.96 -6.64 -3.80
N SER A 45 2.01 -6.51 -2.90
CA SER A 45 0.74 -7.24 -2.95
C SER A 45 -0.45 -6.30 -2.81
N VAL A 46 -1.63 -6.84 -3.04
CA VAL A 46 -2.87 -6.18 -2.66
C VAL A 46 -2.91 -6.05 -1.13
N GLU A 47 -3.27 -4.86 -0.64
CA GLU A 47 -3.69 -4.67 0.75
C GLU A 47 -5.21 -4.76 0.78
N TYR A 48 -5.74 -5.81 1.42
CA TYR A 48 -7.15 -6.14 1.39
C TYR A 48 -7.76 -6.18 2.79
N HIS A 49 -8.77 -5.36 3.00
CA HIS A 49 -9.56 -5.29 4.22
C HIS A 49 -11.02 -5.68 3.91
N PRO A 50 -11.39 -6.96 3.99
CA PRO A 50 -12.66 -7.49 3.52
C PRO A 50 -13.89 -6.72 4.03
N THR A 51 -13.91 -6.36 5.30
CA THR A 51 -15.04 -5.66 5.92
C THR A 51 -15.31 -4.30 5.27
N TYR A 52 -14.27 -3.52 5.00
CA TYR A 52 -14.40 -2.21 4.35
C TYR A 52 -14.72 -2.36 2.86
N PHE A 53 -14.05 -3.31 2.19
CA PHE A 53 -14.28 -3.54 0.78
C PHE A 53 -15.72 -3.99 0.50
N LEU A 54 -16.23 -4.98 1.23
CA LEU A 54 -17.57 -5.51 1.02
C LEU A 54 -18.68 -4.50 1.39
N SER A 55 -18.40 -3.60 2.34
CA SER A 55 -19.40 -2.59 2.75
C SER A 55 -19.41 -1.34 1.87
N GLN A 56 -18.29 -0.99 1.24
CA GLN A 56 -18.12 0.27 0.51
C GLN A 56 -17.41 0.09 -0.84
N GLY A 57 -16.21 -0.51 -0.84
CA GLY A 57 -15.33 -0.58 -2.01
C GLY A 57 -15.95 -1.29 -3.21
N ILE A 58 -16.68 -2.37 -2.96
CA ILE A 58 -17.34 -3.16 -4.02
C ILE A 58 -18.32 -2.33 -4.86
N HIS A 59 -18.89 -1.28 -4.30
CA HIS A 59 -19.82 -0.38 -5.01
C HIS A 59 -19.10 0.71 -5.82
N GLN A 60 -17.80 0.90 -5.58
CA GLN A 60 -16.98 1.89 -6.27
C GLN A 60 -16.38 1.36 -7.59
N ILE A 61 -16.46 0.05 -7.82
CA ILE A 61 -15.90 -0.62 -9.00
C ILE A 61 -16.96 -1.37 -9.80
N ASP A 62 -16.61 -1.73 -11.03
CA ASP A 62 -17.37 -2.65 -11.84
C ASP A 62 -16.87 -4.12 -11.66
N ASP A 63 -17.50 -5.06 -12.37
CA ASP A 63 -17.16 -6.50 -12.31
C ASP A 63 -15.73 -6.79 -12.82
N ALA A 64 -15.16 -5.90 -13.64
CA ALA A 64 -13.77 -5.98 -14.10
C ALA A 64 -12.78 -5.43 -13.10
N GLY A 65 -13.22 -4.84 -11.98
CA GLY A 65 -12.37 -4.18 -10.99
C GLY A 65 -11.89 -2.80 -11.42
N VAL A 66 -12.62 -2.14 -12.33
CA VAL A 66 -12.34 -0.76 -12.75
C VAL A 66 -13.18 0.20 -11.91
N VAL A 67 -12.58 1.28 -11.44
CA VAL A 67 -13.31 2.32 -10.72
C VAL A 67 -14.41 2.94 -11.60
N ARG A 68 -15.57 3.18 -10.99
CA ARG A 68 -16.70 3.81 -11.69
C ARG A 68 -16.51 5.32 -11.90
N ARG A 69 -15.61 5.93 -11.15
CA ARG A 69 -15.25 7.34 -11.27
C ARG A 69 -13.73 7.46 -11.23
N ASP A 70 -13.15 8.11 -12.24
CA ASP A 70 -11.71 8.32 -12.32
C ASP A 70 -11.15 9.05 -11.09
N GLY A 71 -10.04 8.55 -10.59
CA GLY A 71 -9.38 9.09 -9.41
C GLY A 71 -9.97 8.68 -8.07
N ASP A 72 -11.06 7.88 -8.06
CA ASP A 72 -11.59 7.32 -6.81
C ASP A 72 -10.58 6.38 -6.15
N ILE A 73 -10.54 6.45 -4.83
CA ILE A 73 -9.82 5.49 -4.00
C ILE A 73 -10.81 4.48 -3.46
N VAL A 74 -10.56 3.22 -3.75
CA VAL A 74 -11.45 2.13 -3.39
C VAL A 74 -11.28 1.78 -1.91
N ALA A 75 -12.37 1.81 -1.17
CA ALA A 75 -12.35 1.49 0.25
C ALA A 75 -11.99 0.01 0.47
N GLY A 76 -11.03 -0.23 1.34
CA GLY A 76 -10.63 -1.57 1.76
C GLY A 76 -9.83 -2.38 0.75
N LEU A 77 -9.40 -1.78 -0.38
CA LEU A 77 -8.49 -2.42 -1.33
C LEU A 77 -7.48 -1.41 -1.88
N GLY A 78 -6.21 -1.69 -1.65
CA GLY A 78 -5.08 -0.87 -2.07
C GLY A 78 -3.87 -1.70 -2.44
N LEU A 79 -2.70 -1.07 -2.61
CA LEU A 79 -1.41 -1.76 -2.69
C LEU A 79 -0.72 -1.70 -1.34
N LEU A 80 -0.13 -2.81 -0.91
CA LEU A 80 0.55 -2.93 0.38
C LEU A 80 1.74 -1.97 0.46
N ALA A 81 1.58 -0.91 1.25
CA ALA A 81 2.63 0.08 1.48
C ALA A 81 3.67 -0.35 2.52
N ALA A 82 3.33 -1.32 3.36
CA ALA A 82 4.24 -1.84 4.38
C ALA A 82 5.34 -2.76 3.82
N LEU A 83 5.20 -3.26 2.58
CA LEU A 83 6.22 -4.00 1.85
C LEU A 83 6.19 -3.62 0.38
N ILE A 84 7.25 -2.97 -0.08
CA ILE A 84 7.42 -2.51 -1.46
C ILE A 84 8.83 -2.85 -1.90
N ALA A 85 8.96 -3.52 -3.05
CA ALA A 85 10.24 -3.70 -3.69
C ALA A 85 10.28 -2.97 -5.03
N SER A 86 11.41 -2.38 -5.34
CA SER A 86 11.57 -1.64 -6.60
C SER A 86 13.03 -1.59 -7.04
N LYS A 87 13.27 -1.64 -8.34
CA LYS A 87 14.54 -1.22 -8.91
C LYS A 87 14.69 0.30 -8.79
N LYS A 88 15.93 0.75 -8.69
CA LYS A 88 16.28 2.17 -8.71
C LYS A 88 15.69 2.87 -9.93
N ALA A 89 15.24 4.12 -9.75
CA ALA A 89 14.67 4.97 -10.79
C ALA A 89 13.40 4.41 -11.46
N ASN A 90 12.64 3.56 -10.78
CA ASN A 90 11.40 2.99 -11.29
C ASN A 90 10.37 4.10 -11.58
N PRO A 91 9.74 4.14 -12.78
CA PRO A 91 8.79 5.18 -13.17
C PRO A 91 7.54 5.25 -12.27
N PHE A 92 7.01 4.11 -11.84
CA PHE A 92 5.85 4.06 -10.95
C PHE A 92 6.16 4.67 -9.57
N ILE A 93 7.35 4.37 -9.01
CA ILE A 93 7.80 4.99 -7.76
C ILE A 93 8.00 6.50 -7.93
N LYS A 94 8.46 6.95 -9.11
CA LYS A 94 8.54 8.38 -9.43
C LYS A 94 7.17 9.05 -9.40
N GLU A 95 6.14 8.44 -9.98
CA GLU A 95 4.78 8.96 -9.93
C GLU A 95 4.24 9.05 -8.50
N CYS A 96 4.54 8.04 -7.66
CA CYS A 96 4.21 8.10 -6.24
C CYS A 96 4.87 9.31 -5.54
N LEU A 97 6.15 9.55 -5.80
CA LEU A 97 6.86 10.72 -5.28
C LEU A 97 6.25 12.04 -5.76
N ASP A 98 5.93 12.15 -7.05
CA ASP A 98 5.38 13.37 -7.64
C ASP A 98 3.99 13.67 -7.07
N TYR A 99 3.21 12.63 -6.75
CA TYR A 99 1.93 12.79 -6.07
C TYR A 99 2.10 13.50 -4.72
N TYR A 100 3.09 13.12 -3.93
CA TYR A 100 3.40 13.78 -2.65
C TYR A 100 4.06 15.15 -2.82
N GLY A 101 4.92 15.31 -3.82
CA GLY A 101 5.65 16.56 -4.08
C GLY A 101 4.76 17.76 -4.41
N SER A 102 3.55 17.50 -4.93
CA SER A 102 2.56 18.54 -5.27
C SER A 102 1.53 18.81 -4.16
N ARG A 103 1.66 18.17 -2.99
CA ARG A 103 0.68 18.26 -1.89
C ARG A 103 1.34 18.59 -0.57
N HIS A 104 0.64 19.34 0.27
CA HIS A 104 1.07 19.65 1.62
C HIS A 104 0.28 18.81 2.62
N PHE A 105 0.97 18.05 3.46
CA PHE A 105 0.33 17.32 4.58
C PHE A 105 -0.27 18.26 5.62
N ILE A 106 0.38 19.41 5.83
CA ILE A 106 -0.14 20.46 6.71
C ILE A 106 -0.90 21.43 5.81
N GLN A 107 -2.21 21.51 6.01
CA GLN A 107 -3.08 22.42 5.28
C GLN A 107 -2.89 23.86 5.79
N GLU A 108 -3.37 24.87 5.07
CA GLU A 108 -3.25 26.28 5.45
C GLU A 108 -3.88 26.59 6.81
N ASP A 109 -4.92 25.85 7.20
CA ASP A 109 -5.60 25.96 8.51
C ASP A 109 -4.86 25.21 9.64
N GLY A 110 -3.71 24.59 9.36
CA GLY A 110 -2.94 23.78 10.30
C GLY A 110 -3.46 22.36 10.50
N SER A 111 -4.56 21.96 9.83
CA SER A 111 -5.02 20.58 9.85
C SER A 111 -4.10 19.67 9.05
N LEU A 112 -4.22 18.35 9.26
CA LEU A 112 -3.46 17.36 8.51
C LEU A 112 -4.33 16.72 7.44
N TYR A 113 -3.82 16.65 6.21
CA TYR A 113 -4.44 15.87 5.15
C TYR A 113 -4.23 14.37 5.45
N VAL A 114 -5.29 13.70 5.84
CA VAL A 114 -5.30 12.28 6.22
C VAL A 114 -6.40 11.49 5.53
N ASP A 115 -7.10 12.10 4.59
CA ASP A 115 -8.27 11.51 3.94
C ASP A 115 -7.90 10.32 3.05
N VAL A 116 -6.66 10.30 2.58
CA VAL A 116 -6.14 9.24 1.71
C VAL A 116 -4.81 8.74 2.22
N ILE A 117 -4.73 7.44 2.46
CA ILE A 117 -3.52 6.76 2.89
C ILE A 117 -2.75 6.17 1.71
N ASN A 118 -1.46 5.94 1.89
CA ASN A 118 -0.53 5.48 0.86
C ASN A 118 -1.01 4.25 0.05
N PRO A 119 -1.57 3.18 0.64
CA PRO A 119 -2.08 2.03 -0.11
C PRO A 119 -3.09 2.40 -1.21
N GLY A 120 -4.01 3.32 -0.90
CA GLY A 120 -5.01 3.78 -1.86
C GLY A 120 -4.41 4.66 -2.97
N ILE A 121 -3.45 5.53 -2.62
CA ILE A 121 -2.72 6.37 -3.60
C ILE A 121 -1.95 5.50 -4.58
N MET A 122 -1.20 4.52 -4.09
CA MET A 122 -0.45 3.59 -4.92
C MET A 122 -1.36 2.82 -5.86
N ALA A 123 -2.48 2.28 -5.37
CA ALA A 123 -3.44 1.55 -6.19
C ALA A 123 -4.05 2.44 -7.29
N MET A 124 -4.48 3.64 -6.94
CA MET A 124 -5.01 4.62 -7.90
C MET A 124 -3.99 4.92 -9.02
N LEU A 125 -2.73 5.17 -8.68
CA LEU A 125 -1.68 5.42 -9.67
C LEU A 125 -1.37 4.17 -10.50
N ALA A 126 -1.39 2.97 -9.89
CA ALA A 126 -1.13 1.71 -10.58
C ALA A 126 -2.19 1.35 -11.63
N THR A 127 -3.39 1.95 -11.59
CA THR A 127 -4.40 1.73 -12.64
C THR A 127 -3.91 2.11 -14.03
N LYS A 128 -3.00 3.09 -14.14
CA LYS A 128 -2.36 3.50 -15.40
C LYS A 128 -1.46 2.39 -16.00
N TYR A 129 -1.00 1.49 -15.15
CA TYR A 129 -0.16 0.34 -15.49
C TYR A 129 -0.96 -0.95 -15.64
N GLY A 130 -2.30 -0.86 -15.61
CA GLY A 130 -3.20 -1.99 -15.80
C GLY A 130 -3.73 -2.62 -14.52
N PHE A 131 -3.41 -2.07 -13.33
CA PHE A 131 -3.96 -2.57 -12.06
C PHE A 131 -5.49 -2.54 -12.05
N ARG A 132 -6.09 -3.61 -11.53
CA ARG A 132 -7.51 -3.74 -11.27
C ARG A 132 -7.75 -3.98 -9.78
N TYR A 133 -8.82 -3.42 -9.25
CA TYR A 133 -9.18 -3.59 -7.83
C TYR A 133 -9.77 -4.99 -7.58
N LYS A 134 -8.88 -5.99 -7.67
CA LYS A 134 -9.16 -7.40 -7.40
C LYS A 134 -8.05 -7.98 -6.53
N ASP A 135 -8.40 -8.88 -5.61
CA ASP A 135 -7.42 -9.57 -4.76
C ASP A 135 -6.92 -10.84 -5.48
N GLU A 136 -6.08 -10.63 -6.49
CA GLU A 136 -5.46 -11.68 -7.31
C GLU A 136 -4.07 -11.24 -7.77
N ASP A 137 -3.27 -12.19 -8.26
CA ASP A 137 -1.96 -11.90 -8.84
C ASP A 137 -2.13 -11.17 -10.18
N GLN A 138 -1.44 -10.03 -10.34
CA GLN A 138 -1.56 -9.16 -11.50
C GLN A 138 -0.19 -8.75 -12.04
N LEU A 139 0.10 -9.14 -13.28
CA LEU A 139 1.24 -8.62 -14.03
C LEU A 139 0.83 -7.30 -14.70
N LEU A 140 1.51 -6.22 -14.32
CA LEU A 140 1.26 -4.87 -14.81
C LEU A 140 2.33 -4.45 -15.83
N ASP A 141 2.05 -3.39 -16.57
CA ASP A 141 3.03 -2.78 -17.48
C ASP A 141 4.30 -2.35 -16.71
N GLY A 142 5.44 -2.35 -17.41
CA GLY A 142 6.73 -1.97 -16.81
C GLY A 142 7.35 -3.07 -15.93
N ASN A 143 7.07 -4.35 -16.21
CA ASN A 143 7.60 -5.49 -15.47
C ASN A 143 7.31 -5.41 -13.97
N MET A 144 6.09 -4.98 -13.63
CA MET A 144 5.62 -4.83 -12.25
C MET A 144 4.68 -5.98 -11.89
N MET A 145 4.87 -6.55 -10.69
CA MET A 145 4.03 -7.63 -10.18
C MET A 145 3.34 -7.21 -8.89
N VAL A 146 2.02 -7.31 -8.88
CA VAL A 146 1.19 -7.16 -7.69
C VAL A 146 0.59 -8.52 -7.37
N TYR A 147 0.99 -9.07 -6.23
CA TYR A 147 0.49 -10.38 -5.78
C TYR A 147 -0.83 -10.22 -5.03
N SER A 148 -1.56 -11.32 -4.91
CA SER A 148 -2.73 -11.38 -4.03
C SER A 148 -2.36 -11.07 -2.58
N SER A 149 -3.33 -10.60 -1.81
CA SER A 149 -3.11 -10.16 -0.42
C SER A 149 -2.51 -11.25 0.48
N SER A 150 -2.71 -12.51 0.15
CA SER A 150 -2.20 -13.66 0.92
C SER A 150 -0.69 -13.85 0.83
N ILE A 151 0.00 -13.30 -0.20
CA ILE A 151 1.43 -13.55 -0.40
C ILE A 151 2.27 -12.77 0.60
N PHE A 152 2.02 -11.46 0.78
CA PHE A 152 2.75 -10.64 1.76
C PHE A 152 1.91 -10.25 2.96
N ALA A 153 0.66 -10.70 3.03
CA ALA A 153 -0.29 -10.55 4.14
C ALA A 153 -0.25 -9.16 4.79
N GLY A 154 -0.74 -8.15 4.06
CA GLY A 154 -0.84 -6.76 4.54
C GLY A 154 -1.79 -6.57 5.74
N ASP A 155 -2.57 -7.57 6.07
CA ASP A 155 -3.43 -7.67 7.24
C ASP A 155 -3.34 -9.10 7.79
N PRO A 156 -3.28 -9.33 9.11
CA PRO A 156 -3.28 -10.67 9.69
C PRO A 156 -4.45 -11.56 9.21
N ALA A 157 -5.59 -10.97 8.84
CA ALA A 157 -6.75 -11.70 8.32
C ALA A 157 -6.51 -12.32 6.94
N THR A 158 -5.55 -11.80 6.15
CA THR A 158 -5.20 -12.33 4.82
C THR A 158 -4.07 -13.35 4.85
N ARG A 159 -3.48 -13.60 6.03
CA ARG A 159 -2.38 -14.54 6.19
C ARG A 159 -2.79 -15.98 5.87
N SER A 160 -1.95 -16.66 5.09
CA SER A 160 -2.04 -18.08 4.76
C SER A 160 -0.76 -18.83 5.12
N LYS A 161 -0.72 -20.14 4.86
CA LYS A 161 0.50 -20.96 4.97
C LYS A 161 1.52 -20.59 3.89
N GLU A 162 1.07 -20.00 2.81
CA GLU A 162 1.90 -19.62 1.66
C GLU A 162 2.49 -18.21 1.81
N SER A 163 2.10 -17.45 2.83
CA SER A 163 2.58 -16.08 3.05
C SER A 163 4.10 -16.04 3.28
N TYR A 164 4.78 -15.12 2.60
CA TYR A 164 6.21 -14.82 2.76
C TYR A 164 6.48 -13.84 3.89
N SER A 165 5.51 -12.98 4.16
CA SER A 165 5.57 -12.02 5.26
C SER A 165 4.17 -11.76 5.84
N MET A 166 4.12 -11.02 6.94
CA MET A 166 2.88 -10.50 7.51
C MET A 166 3.14 -9.13 8.15
N HIS A 167 2.28 -8.18 7.87
CA HIS A 167 2.23 -6.89 8.54
C HIS A 167 1.28 -6.97 9.74
N TYR A 168 1.77 -6.56 10.92
CA TYR A 168 0.97 -6.63 12.15
C TYR A 168 -0.05 -5.50 12.30
N CYS A 169 0.08 -4.43 11.51
CA CYS A 169 -0.80 -3.26 11.54
C CYS A 169 -0.88 -2.63 12.94
N ASP A 170 0.24 -2.55 13.66
CA ASP A 170 0.30 -2.07 15.06
C ASP A 170 -0.24 -0.64 15.24
N GLY A 171 -0.31 0.13 14.16
CA GLY A 171 -0.93 1.45 14.13
C GLY A 171 -0.35 2.41 15.18
N SER A 172 0.96 2.31 15.47
CA SER A 172 1.66 3.09 16.50
C SER A 172 1.49 4.61 16.35
N TRP A 173 1.09 5.06 15.18
CA TRP A 173 0.80 6.46 14.83
C TRP A 173 -0.62 6.91 15.18
N ARG A 174 -1.54 5.96 15.46
CA ARG A 174 -2.91 6.25 15.88
C ARG A 174 -2.94 6.59 17.37
N GLU A 175 -3.79 7.51 17.76
CA GLU A 175 -4.04 7.73 19.18
C GLU A 175 -4.76 6.50 19.75
N LYS A 176 -4.11 5.83 20.73
CA LYS A 176 -4.74 4.71 21.43
C LYS A 176 -5.92 5.24 22.25
N THR A 177 -7.12 4.92 21.86
CA THR A 177 -8.30 5.18 22.67
C THR A 177 -8.25 4.30 23.94
N LEU A 178 -8.96 4.71 25.02
CA LEU A 178 -9.00 3.94 26.27
C LEU A 178 -9.37 2.45 26.08
N LYS A 179 -10.20 2.14 25.05
CA LYS A 179 -10.57 0.75 24.69
C LYS A 179 -9.40 -0.07 24.11
N THR A 180 -8.42 0.55 23.50
CA THR A 180 -7.24 -0.12 22.91
C THR A 180 -6.18 -0.40 23.98
N ARG A 181 -6.11 0.45 25.04
CA ARG A 181 -5.17 0.29 26.17
C ARG A 181 -5.53 -0.88 27.12
N MET A 182 -6.74 -1.44 27.01
CA MET A 182 -7.19 -2.54 27.87
C MET A 182 -7.01 -3.94 27.23
N LYS A 183 -6.37 -4.02 26.03
CA LYS A 183 -6.09 -5.29 25.33
C LYS A 183 -4.61 -5.67 25.30
N ASP A 184 -3.74 -4.81 25.79
CA ASP A 184 -2.33 -5.05 26.06
C ASP A 184 -2.17 -5.40 27.55
#